data_9d7d183327c3897cdeb6f1b2d5a77bbe
#
_entry.id   9d7d183327c3897cdeb6f1b2d5a77bbe
#
_cell.length_a   1.000
_cell.length_b   1.000
_cell.length_c   1.000
_cell.angle_alpha   90.00
_cell.angle_beta   90.00
_cell.angle_gamma   90.00
#
_symmetry.space_group_name_H-M   'P 1'
#
loop_
_entity.id
_entity.type
_entity.pdbx_description
1 polymer ?
#
loop_
_entity_poly.entity_id
_entity_poly.type
_entity_poly.pdbx_seq_one_letter_code
_entity_poly.pdbx_strand_id
1 'polypeptide(L)' 'AKQQADQIISEAKSAAQKSADELEQQIVLRKKELDDINKQFDIYKAKMESLLISQLELIKDINKD' A
#
# COMPACT_ATOMS: atom_id res chain seq x y z
N ALA A 1 -1.28 -44.64 -17.24
CA ALA A 1 -2.38 -45.21 -16.50
C ALA A 1 -3.24 -44.11 -15.84
N LYS A 2 -4.49 -44.43 -15.55
CA LYS A 2 -5.44 -43.48 -14.97
C LYS A 2 -4.98 -42.89 -13.64
N GLN A 3 -4.31 -43.67 -12.80
CA GLN A 3 -3.79 -43.21 -11.52
C GLN A 3 -2.72 -42.14 -11.67
N GLN A 4 -1.85 -42.27 -12.64
CA GLN A 4 -0.82 -41.26 -12.93
C GLN A 4 -1.46 -39.97 -13.46
N ALA A 5 -2.46 -40.07 -14.34
CA ALA A 5 -3.18 -38.93 -14.86
C ALA A 5 -3.93 -38.19 -13.74
N ASP A 6 -4.60 -38.91 -12.86
CA ASP A 6 -5.31 -38.34 -11.71
C ASP A 6 -4.34 -37.65 -10.74
N GLN A 7 -3.17 -38.24 -10.51
CA GLN A 7 -2.13 -37.64 -9.67
C GLN A 7 -1.58 -36.36 -10.27
N ILE A 8 -1.30 -36.34 -11.57
CA ILE A 8 -0.83 -35.14 -12.26
C ILE A 8 -1.85 -34.00 -12.16
N ILE A 9 -3.13 -34.32 -12.37
CA ILE A 9 -4.20 -33.34 -12.25
C ILE A 9 -4.32 -32.83 -10.81
N SER A 10 -4.24 -33.71 -9.83
CA SER A 10 -4.30 -33.33 -8.41
C SER A 10 -3.14 -32.43 -8.02
N GLU A 11 -1.92 -32.78 -8.45
CA GLU A 11 -0.74 -31.96 -8.18
C GLU A 11 -0.82 -30.61 -8.87
N ALA A 12 -1.32 -30.57 -10.11
CA ALA A 12 -1.52 -29.32 -10.83
C ALA A 12 -2.53 -28.40 -10.15
N LYS A 13 -3.64 -28.97 -9.67
CA LYS A 13 -4.65 -28.21 -8.92
C LYS A 13 -4.09 -27.67 -7.61
N SER A 14 -3.34 -28.50 -6.89
CA SER A 14 -2.70 -28.11 -5.63
C SER A 14 -1.69 -27.00 -5.86
N ALA A 15 -0.86 -27.10 -6.90
CA ALA A 15 0.10 -26.06 -7.24
C ALA A 15 -0.58 -24.76 -7.65
N ALA A 16 -1.67 -24.84 -8.42
CA ALA A 16 -2.46 -23.68 -8.81
C ALA A 16 -3.10 -22.98 -7.60
N GLN A 17 -3.63 -23.76 -6.67
CA GLN A 17 -4.22 -23.23 -5.44
C GLN A 17 -3.18 -22.54 -4.57
N LYS A 18 -2.00 -23.14 -4.43
CA LYS A 18 -0.89 -22.55 -3.68
C LYS A 18 -0.45 -21.23 -4.31
N SER A 19 -0.33 -21.20 -5.63
CA SER A 19 0.02 -19.98 -6.37
C SER A 19 -1.02 -18.87 -6.17
N ALA A 20 -2.30 -19.24 -6.22
CA ALA A 20 -3.40 -18.29 -5.98
C ALA A 20 -3.36 -17.74 -4.55
N ASP A 21 -3.11 -18.60 -3.56
CA ASP A 21 -3.01 -18.19 -2.16
C ASP A 21 -1.82 -17.26 -1.92
N GLU A 22 -0.67 -17.56 -2.52
CA GLU A 22 0.51 -16.69 -2.43
C GLU A 22 0.26 -15.33 -3.07
N LEU A 23 -0.41 -15.30 -4.21
CA LEU A 23 -0.78 -14.04 -4.87
C LEU A 23 -1.76 -13.23 -4.01
N GLU A 24 -2.74 -13.89 -3.41
CA GLU A 24 -3.69 -13.24 -2.51
C GLU A 24 -2.98 -12.61 -1.31
N GLN A 25 -2.01 -13.31 -0.71
CA GLN A 25 -1.20 -12.78 0.37
C GLN A 25 -0.39 -11.55 -0.08
N GLN A 26 0.17 -11.58 -1.28
CA GLN A 26 0.87 -10.43 -1.83
C GLN A 26 -0.05 -9.23 -2.03
N ILE A 27 -1.26 -9.46 -2.49
CA ILE A 27 -2.26 -8.39 -2.66
C ILE A 27 -2.59 -7.75 -1.31
N VAL A 28 -2.78 -8.54 -0.27
CA VAL A 28 -3.05 -8.03 1.09
C VAL A 28 -1.88 -7.17 1.58
N LEU A 29 -0.64 -7.64 1.39
CA LEU A 29 0.55 -6.89 1.79
C LEU A 29 0.69 -5.59 1.02
N ARG A 30 0.45 -5.59 -0.30
CA ARG A 30 0.50 -4.38 -1.12
C ARG A 30 -0.57 -3.36 -0.73
N LYS A 31 -1.76 -3.83 -0.40
CA LYS A 31 -2.82 -2.94 0.09
C LYS A 31 -2.44 -2.26 1.40
N LYS A 32 -1.81 -3.00 2.30
CA LYS A 32 -1.30 -2.45 3.55
C LYS A 32 -0.20 -1.42 3.32
N GLU A 33 0.76 -1.72 2.43
CA GLU A 33 1.81 -0.79 2.06
C GLU A 33 1.24 0.51 1.47
N LEU A 34 0.25 0.39 0.60
CA LEU A 34 -0.41 1.54 0.01
C LEU A 34 -1.13 2.39 1.07
N ASP A 35 -1.81 1.75 2.00
CA ASP A 35 -2.48 2.43 3.12
C ASP A 35 -1.47 3.21 3.97
N ASP A 36 -0.32 2.60 4.27
CA ASP A 36 0.75 3.23 5.03
C ASP A 36 1.34 4.43 4.27
N ILE A 37 1.55 4.31 2.96
CA ILE A 37 2.03 5.41 2.12
C ILE A 37 1.01 6.56 2.11
N ASN A 38 -0.26 6.26 1.98
CA ASN A 38 -1.31 7.28 2.00
C ASN A 38 -1.35 8.02 3.34
N LYS A 39 -1.17 7.31 4.45
CA LYS A 39 -1.09 7.93 5.78
C LYS A 39 0.13 8.83 5.92
N GLN A 40 1.29 8.39 5.42
CA GLN A 40 2.50 9.20 5.41
C GLN A 40 2.34 10.45 4.56
N PHE A 41 1.69 10.33 3.43
CA PHE A 41 1.37 11.46 2.56
C PHE A 41 0.47 12.48 3.25
N ASP A 42 -0.56 12.02 3.94
CA ASP A 42 -1.47 12.90 4.68
C ASP A 42 -0.74 13.65 5.81
N ILE A 43 0.16 12.97 6.51
CA ILE A 43 0.97 13.59 7.57
C ILE A 43 1.90 14.64 6.95
N TYR A 44 2.56 14.32 5.86
CA TYR A 44 3.44 15.25 5.15
C TYR A 44 2.69 16.49 4.69
N LYS A 45 1.52 16.29 4.07
CA LYS A 45 0.66 17.37 3.61
C LYS A 45 0.24 18.29 4.76
N ALA A 46 -0.17 17.73 5.89
CA ALA A 46 -0.55 18.50 7.06
C ALA A 46 0.63 19.32 7.60
N LYS A 47 1.83 18.76 7.63
CA LYS A 47 3.04 19.48 8.03
C LYS A 47 3.37 20.63 7.09
N MET A 48 3.24 20.40 5.81
CA MET A 48 3.48 21.46 4.80
C MET A 48 2.45 22.58 4.90
N GLU A 49 1.19 22.24 5.10
CA GLU A 49 0.14 23.25 5.29
C GLU A 49 0.40 24.09 6.55
N SER A 50 0.78 23.46 7.64
CA SER A 50 1.13 24.14 8.88
C SER A 50 2.33 25.09 8.72
N LEU A 51 3.35 24.61 8.00
CA LEU A 51 4.54 25.42 7.71
C LEU A 51 4.20 26.64 6.86
N LEU A 52 3.37 26.46 5.84
CA LEU A 52 2.93 27.54 4.97
C LEU A 52 2.13 28.60 5.75
N ILE A 53 1.25 28.17 6.63
CA ILE A 53 0.48 29.07 7.49
C ILE A 53 1.42 29.88 8.38
N SER A 54 2.40 29.23 9.00
CA SER A 54 3.40 29.92 9.83
C SER A 54 4.20 30.95 9.04
N GLN A 55 4.59 30.62 7.82
CA GLN A 55 5.31 31.57 6.95
C GLN A 55 4.44 32.76 6.56
N LEU A 56 3.17 32.53 6.26
CA LEU A 56 2.23 33.61 5.95
C LEU A 56 2.04 34.54 7.14
N GLU A 57 1.96 34.03 8.35
CA GLU A 57 1.87 34.82 9.57
C GLU A 57 3.11 35.67 9.79
N LEU A 58 4.30 35.12 9.53
CA LEU A 58 5.55 35.88 9.60
C LEU A 58 5.58 37.04 8.61
N ILE A 59 5.12 36.82 7.39
CA ILE A 59 5.05 37.86 6.35
C ILE A 59 4.06 38.95 6.79
N LYS A 60 2.93 38.59 7.36
CA LYS A 60 1.97 39.58 7.88
C LYS A 60 2.57 40.44 8.98
N ASP A 61 3.33 39.83 9.89
CA ASP A 61 3.98 40.56 10.99
C ASP A 61 5.07 41.50 10.47
N ILE A 62 5.82 41.10 9.45
CA ILE A 62 6.85 41.97 8.82
C ILE A 62 6.20 43.17 8.14
N ASN A 63 5.05 43.00 7.50
CA ASN A 63 4.33 44.08 6.79
C ASN A 63 3.44 44.90 7.72
N LYS A 64 3.40 44.61 8.99
CA LYS A 64 2.57 45.29 9.98
C LYS A 64 3.35 46.51 10.54
N ASP A 65 2.90 47.67 10.23
CA ASP A 65 3.41 48.94 10.79
C ASP A 65 2.41 49.61 11.69
#